data_45723154b4b455b685d11b52617b8373
#
_entry.id   45723154b4b455b685d11b52617b8373
#
_cell.length_a   1.000
_cell.length_b   1.000
_cell.length_c   1.000
_cell.angle_alpha   90.00
_cell.angle_beta   90.00
_cell.angle_gamma   90.00
#
_symmetry.space_group_name_H-M   'P 1'
#
loop_
_entity.id
_entity.type
_entity.pdbx_description
1 polymer ?
#
loop_
_entity_poly.entity_id
_entity_poly.type
_entity_poly.pdbx_seq_one_letter_code
_entity_poly.pdbx_strand_id
1 'polypeptide(L)'
;MGKDVIVACDFSSAEATFAFLDKFTDCARKPFVKIGMELYYAEGPAIVREIKARGHKIFLDLKLHDIPNTVKKSMAVLSRLDVDITNLHAAGTKNMMKAALEGLTRPDGTRPLLIAVTQLTSTDQ
;
A
#
# COMPACT_ATOMS: atom_id res chain seq x y z
N MET A 1 11.41 -19.47 -10.06
CA MET A 1 10.48 -18.50 -9.45
C MET A 1 9.91 -17.58 -10.49
N GLY A 2 8.60 -17.46 -10.52
CA GLY A 2 7.94 -16.51 -11.39
C GLY A 2 7.95 -15.10 -10.81
N LYS A 3 7.65 -14.12 -11.65
CA LYS A 3 7.43 -12.74 -11.21
C LYS A 3 6.05 -12.63 -10.57
N ASP A 4 5.91 -11.72 -9.60
CA ASP A 4 4.62 -11.43 -9.03
C ASP A 4 3.80 -10.54 -9.97
N VAL A 5 2.50 -10.80 -10.01
CA VAL A 5 1.54 -9.94 -10.70
C VAL A 5 0.80 -9.14 -9.65
N ILE A 6 0.77 -7.83 -9.84
CA ILE A 6 0.03 -6.93 -8.95
C ILE A 6 -1.23 -6.50 -9.68
N VAL A 7 -2.38 -6.84 -9.11
CA VAL A 7 -3.68 -6.47 -9.67
C VAL A 7 -4.15 -5.17 -8.99
N ALA A 8 -4.42 -4.15 -9.80
CA ALA A 8 -4.97 -2.90 -9.29
C ALA A 8 -6.46 -3.08 -9.00
N CYS A 9 -6.82 -3.08 -7.73
CA CYS A 9 -8.20 -3.19 -7.28
C CYS A 9 -8.82 -1.80 -7.11
N ASP A 10 -9.06 -1.15 -8.25
CA ASP A 10 -9.60 0.20 -8.29
C ASP A 10 -11.14 0.16 -8.23
N PHE A 11 -11.65 -0.44 -7.16
CA PHE A 11 -13.08 -0.53 -6.90
C PHE A 11 -13.53 0.57 -5.93
N SER A 12 -14.82 0.85 -5.94
CA SER A 12 -15.40 1.89 -5.08
C SER A 12 -15.89 1.37 -3.73
N SER A 13 -15.92 0.05 -3.54
CA SER A 13 -16.46 -0.57 -2.34
C SER A 13 -15.78 -1.87 -1.98
N ALA A 14 -15.92 -2.27 -0.72
CA ALA A 14 -15.46 -3.58 -0.24
C ALA A 14 -16.22 -4.70 -0.95
N GLU A 15 -17.54 -4.54 -1.14
CA GLU A 15 -18.37 -5.55 -1.79
C GLU A 15 -17.86 -5.89 -3.19
N ALA A 16 -17.61 -4.88 -4.03
CA ALA A 16 -17.08 -5.07 -5.37
C ALA A 16 -15.69 -5.72 -5.35
N THR A 17 -14.85 -5.28 -4.40
CA THR A 17 -13.50 -5.81 -4.25
C THR A 17 -13.53 -7.30 -3.91
N PHE A 18 -14.33 -7.70 -2.93
CA PHE A 18 -14.38 -9.10 -2.51
C PHE A 18 -15.07 -9.99 -3.54
N ALA A 19 -16.05 -9.48 -4.26
CA ALA A 19 -16.65 -10.21 -5.38
C ALA A 19 -15.59 -10.56 -6.43
N PHE A 20 -14.67 -9.62 -6.72
CA PHE A 20 -13.56 -9.87 -7.63
C PHE A 20 -12.55 -10.86 -7.02
N LEU A 21 -12.16 -10.69 -5.77
CA LEU A 21 -11.16 -11.55 -5.12
C LEU A 21 -11.66 -12.96 -4.87
N ASP A 22 -12.97 -13.16 -4.78
CA ASP A 22 -13.57 -14.50 -4.66
C ASP A 22 -13.19 -15.42 -5.82
N LYS A 23 -12.87 -14.85 -6.98
CA LYS A 23 -12.43 -15.62 -8.15
C LYS A 23 -11.09 -16.31 -7.95
N PHE A 24 -10.31 -15.89 -6.94
CA PHE A 24 -8.97 -16.41 -6.65
C PHE A 24 -8.92 -17.28 -5.40
N THR A 25 -10.07 -17.63 -4.82
CA THR A 25 -10.15 -18.39 -3.56
C THR A 25 -9.42 -19.73 -3.66
N ASP A 26 -9.52 -20.42 -4.79
CA ASP A 26 -8.92 -21.73 -4.97
C ASP A 26 -7.54 -21.69 -5.61
N CYS A 27 -6.97 -20.49 -5.82
CA CYS A 27 -5.64 -20.36 -6.39
C CYS A 27 -4.58 -20.69 -5.36
N ALA A 28 -3.63 -21.55 -5.70
CA ALA A 28 -2.51 -21.89 -4.84
C ALA A 28 -1.61 -20.67 -4.60
N ARG A 29 -1.43 -19.86 -5.65
CA ARG A 29 -0.67 -18.60 -5.56
C ARG A 29 -1.63 -17.44 -5.77
N LYS A 30 -1.90 -16.73 -4.70
CA LYS A 30 -2.80 -15.58 -4.75
C LYS A 30 -2.12 -14.38 -5.39
N PRO A 31 -2.82 -13.58 -6.21
CA PRO A 31 -2.23 -12.39 -6.78
C PRO A 31 -1.92 -11.34 -5.70
N PHE A 32 -0.89 -10.55 -5.96
CA PHE A 32 -0.57 -9.36 -5.18
C PHE A 32 -1.65 -8.30 -5.50
N VAL A 33 -2.16 -7.57 -4.51
CA VAL A 33 -3.26 -6.63 -4.68
C VAL A 33 -2.80 -5.21 -4.39
N LYS A 34 -3.08 -4.28 -5.31
CA LYS A 34 -2.87 -2.86 -5.08
C LYS A 34 -4.19 -2.21 -4.69
N ILE A 35 -4.17 -1.46 -3.59
CA ILE A 35 -5.30 -0.68 -3.10
C ILE A 35 -4.91 0.78 -3.18
N GLY A 36 -5.70 1.57 -3.90
CA GLY A 36 -5.48 3.01 -4.05
C GLY A 36 -6.30 3.84 -3.06
N MET A 37 -6.22 5.16 -3.25
CA MET A 37 -6.85 6.12 -2.34
C MET A 37 -8.35 5.96 -2.26
N GLU A 38 -9.04 5.81 -3.39
CA GLU A 38 -10.50 5.73 -3.40
C GLU A 38 -11.00 4.62 -2.49
N LEU A 39 -10.53 3.41 -2.72
CA LEU A 39 -10.97 2.25 -1.95
C LEU A 39 -10.59 2.36 -0.48
N TYR A 40 -9.34 2.77 -0.22
CA TYR A 40 -8.86 2.89 1.16
C TYR A 40 -9.62 3.95 1.95
N TYR A 41 -9.87 5.11 1.36
CA TYR A 41 -10.62 6.16 2.06
C TYR A 41 -12.09 5.83 2.22
N ALA A 42 -12.67 5.06 1.29
CA ALA A 42 -14.06 4.61 1.42
C ALA A 42 -14.23 3.56 2.52
N GLU A 43 -13.29 2.63 2.65
CA GLU A 43 -13.45 1.45 3.50
C GLU A 43 -12.55 1.44 4.74
N GLY A 44 -11.51 2.26 4.76
CA GLY A 44 -10.59 2.37 5.88
C GLY A 44 -9.65 1.17 6.04
N PRO A 45 -8.93 1.10 7.18
CA PRO A 45 -7.96 0.04 7.42
C PRO A 45 -8.53 -1.38 7.45
N ALA A 46 -9.82 -1.52 7.71
CA ALA A 46 -10.46 -2.84 7.78
C ALA A 46 -10.31 -3.62 6.48
N ILE A 47 -10.36 -2.94 5.32
CA ILE A 47 -10.22 -3.63 4.04
C ILE A 47 -8.83 -4.22 3.86
N VAL A 48 -7.81 -3.55 4.36
CA VAL A 48 -6.43 -4.06 4.32
C VAL A 48 -6.33 -5.35 5.13
N ARG A 49 -6.86 -5.35 6.35
CA ARG A 49 -6.83 -6.53 7.23
C ARG A 49 -7.54 -7.71 6.61
N GLU A 50 -8.70 -7.46 6.01
CA GLU A 50 -9.51 -8.53 5.42
C GLU A 50 -8.84 -9.13 4.18
N ILE A 51 -8.26 -8.30 3.31
CA ILE A 51 -7.53 -8.78 2.14
C ILE A 51 -6.28 -9.57 2.57
N LYS A 52 -5.57 -9.10 3.58
CA LYS A 52 -4.42 -9.85 4.14
C LYS A 52 -4.88 -11.21 4.69
N ALA A 53 -6.02 -11.24 5.38
CA ALA A 53 -6.56 -12.49 5.93
C ALA A 53 -6.92 -13.51 4.84
N ARG A 54 -7.23 -13.04 3.64
CA ARG A 54 -7.48 -13.91 2.48
C ARG A 54 -6.19 -14.46 1.84
N GLY A 55 -5.02 -14.03 2.31
CA GLY A 55 -3.73 -14.54 1.85
C GLY A 55 -3.04 -13.73 0.76
N HIS A 56 -3.55 -12.54 0.45
CA HIS A 56 -2.92 -11.66 -0.53
C HIS A 56 -1.84 -10.80 0.10
N LYS A 57 -0.78 -10.53 -0.65
CA LYS A 57 0.14 -9.44 -0.37
C LYS A 57 -0.47 -8.14 -0.87
N ILE A 58 -0.16 -7.02 -0.22
CA ILE A 58 -0.79 -5.73 -0.51
C ILE A 58 0.23 -4.65 -0.80
N PHE A 59 -0.01 -3.92 -1.89
CA PHE A 59 0.59 -2.64 -2.17
C PHE A 59 -0.45 -1.57 -1.84
N LEU A 60 -0.23 -0.83 -0.74
CA LEU A 60 -1.12 0.26 -0.35
C LEU A 60 -0.60 1.55 -0.97
N ASP A 61 -1.28 2.01 -2.01
CA ASP A 61 -0.86 3.10 -2.90
C ASP A 61 -1.56 4.39 -2.53
N LEU A 62 -1.05 5.08 -1.51
CA LEU A 62 -1.63 6.33 -1.01
C LEU A 62 -0.81 7.56 -1.37
N LYS A 63 0.43 7.38 -1.82
CA LYS A 63 1.34 8.46 -2.24
C LYS A 63 1.46 9.56 -1.19
N LEU A 64 1.96 9.20 0.00
CA LEU A 64 2.06 10.14 1.11
C LEU A 64 2.93 11.34 0.74
N HIS A 65 2.46 12.52 1.14
CA HIS A 65 3.17 13.77 0.90
C HIS A 65 2.73 14.77 1.98
N ASP A 66 3.54 14.92 3.01
CA ASP A 66 3.24 15.80 4.14
C ASP A 66 4.56 16.16 4.82
N ILE A 67 4.49 16.92 5.91
CA ILE A 67 5.68 17.23 6.68
C ILE A 67 6.30 15.95 7.25
N PRO A 68 7.64 15.89 7.44
CA PRO A 68 8.32 14.64 7.80
C PRO A 68 7.73 13.91 8.99
N ASN A 69 7.40 14.61 10.06
CA ASN A 69 6.87 13.97 11.27
C ASN A 69 5.51 13.31 11.03
N THR A 70 4.64 13.94 10.25
CA THR A 70 3.32 13.37 9.90
C THR A 70 3.50 12.12 9.05
N VAL A 71 4.41 12.17 8.08
CA VAL A 71 4.71 11.00 7.24
C VAL A 71 5.27 9.86 8.07
N LYS A 72 6.19 10.16 8.99
CA LYS A 72 6.76 9.16 9.90
C LYS A 72 5.67 8.43 10.70
N LYS A 73 4.78 9.18 11.33
CA LYS A 73 3.70 8.62 12.14
C LYS A 73 2.70 7.83 11.29
N SER A 74 2.37 8.35 10.10
CA SER A 74 1.46 7.67 9.17
C SER A 74 2.06 6.36 8.67
N MET A 75 3.34 6.36 8.33
CA MET A 75 4.04 5.14 7.89
C MET A 75 4.09 4.09 9.00
N ALA A 76 4.23 4.50 10.25
CA ALA A 76 4.17 3.57 11.38
C ALA A 76 2.81 2.87 11.46
N VAL A 77 1.73 3.58 11.19
CA VAL A 77 0.39 2.98 11.12
C VAL A 77 0.32 1.96 9.99
N LEU A 78 0.80 2.32 8.79
CA LEU A 78 0.79 1.42 7.64
C LEU A 78 1.64 0.16 7.90
N SER A 79 2.77 0.32 8.59
CA SER A 79 3.61 -0.81 8.98
C SER A 79 2.87 -1.78 9.91
N ARG A 80 2.08 -1.26 10.85
CA ARG A 80 1.27 -2.09 11.74
C ARG A 80 0.10 -2.79 11.03
N LEU A 81 -0.36 -2.24 9.90
CA LEU A 81 -1.36 -2.92 9.05
C LEU A 81 -0.76 -4.08 8.27
N ASP A 82 0.55 -4.25 8.33
CA ASP A 82 1.27 -5.33 7.66
C ASP A 82 1.13 -5.29 6.14
N VAL A 83 1.12 -4.09 5.57
CA VAL A 83 1.22 -3.95 4.11
C VAL A 83 2.61 -4.38 3.64
N ASP A 84 2.70 -4.85 2.41
CA ASP A 84 3.96 -5.36 1.85
C ASP A 84 4.71 -4.28 1.08
N ILE A 85 3.99 -3.37 0.44
CA ILE A 85 4.55 -2.21 -0.26
C ILE A 85 3.69 -0.98 0.04
N THR A 86 4.34 0.16 0.19
CA THR A 86 3.66 1.45 0.22
C THR A 86 4.51 2.48 -0.52
N ASN A 87 4.01 3.69 -0.67
CA ASN A 87 4.71 4.70 -1.45
C ASN A 87 4.52 6.11 -0.91
N LEU A 88 5.30 7.02 -1.46
CA LEU A 88 5.26 8.45 -1.17
C LEU A 88 5.67 9.22 -2.42
N HIS A 89 5.49 10.53 -2.37
CA HIS A 89 6.01 11.42 -3.42
C HIS A 89 7.46 11.81 -3.12
N ALA A 90 8.36 11.58 -4.06
CA ALA A 90 9.76 11.99 -3.94
C ALA A 90 9.89 13.51 -3.78
N ALA A 91 8.94 14.27 -4.33
CA ALA A 91 8.91 15.73 -4.20
C ALA A 91 8.80 16.22 -2.75
N GLY A 92 8.46 15.36 -1.81
CA GLY A 92 8.39 15.69 -0.38
C GLY A 92 9.73 15.92 0.28
N THR A 93 10.81 15.74 -0.41
CA THR A 93 12.19 15.96 0.00
C THR A 93 12.84 14.75 0.67
N LYS A 94 14.15 14.80 0.76
CA LYS A 94 14.97 13.78 1.40
C LYS A 94 14.60 13.56 2.87
N ASN A 95 14.31 14.65 3.60
CA ASN A 95 13.96 14.55 5.01
C ASN A 95 12.64 13.80 5.20
N MET A 96 11.65 14.05 4.35
CA MET A 96 10.39 13.32 4.39
C MET A 96 10.60 11.82 4.10
N MET A 97 11.40 11.50 3.10
CA MET A 97 11.68 10.11 2.73
C MET A 97 12.43 9.36 3.83
N LYS A 98 13.39 10.01 4.50
CA LYS A 98 14.09 9.42 5.65
C LYS A 98 13.13 9.17 6.81
N ALA A 99 12.28 10.14 7.12
CA ALA A 99 11.27 10.00 8.17
C ALA A 99 10.30 8.86 7.86
N ALA A 100 9.93 8.68 6.59
CA ALA A 100 9.09 7.58 6.15
C ALA A 100 9.74 6.22 6.45
N LEU A 101 11.01 6.06 6.12
CA LEU A 101 11.75 4.82 6.41
C LEU A 101 11.81 4.54 7.91
N GLU A 102 12.05 5.56 8.73
CA GLU A 102 12.05 5.42 10.18
C GLU A 102 10.69 4.93 10.68
N GLY A 103 9.60 5.53 10.19
CA GLY A 103 8.24 5.16 10.58
C GLY A 103 7.88 3.73 10.19
N LEU A 104 8.30 3.29 9.01
CA LEU A 104 8.02 1.94 8.52
C LEU A 104 8.79 0.86 9.25
N THR A 105 9.96 1.17 9.79
CA THR A 105 10.84 0.18 10.40
C THR A 105 10.27 -0.30 11.73
N ARG A 106 10.07 -1.61 11.84
CA ARG A 106 9.55 -2.25 13.06
C ARG A 106 10.68 -2.47 14.06
N PRO A 107 10.37 -2.74 15.34
CA PRO A 107 11.39 -3.02 16.35
C PRO A 107 12.35 -4.14 15.98
N ASP A 108 11.90 -5.14 15.20
CA ASP A 108 12.74 -6.25 14.74
C ASP A 108 13.60 -5.89 13.51
N GLY A 109 13.53 -4.65 13.01
CA GLY A 109 14.28 -4.18 11.86
C GLY A 109 13.61 -4.43 10.50
N THR A 110 12.51 -5.16 10.45
CA THR A 110 11.78 -5.39 9.19
C THR A 110 10.92 -4.18 8.85
N ARG A 111 10.61 -4.05 7.58
CA ARG A 111 9.70 -3.01 7.09
C ARG A 111 9.11 -3.38 5.74
N PRO A 112 7.96 -2.78 5.38
CA PRO A 112 7.46 -2.85 4.00
C PRO A 112 8.44 -2.23 3.01
N LEU A 113 8.33 -2.61 1.76
CA LEU A 113 9.05 -1.91 0.69
C LEU A 113 8.45 -0.52 0.52
N LEU A 114 9.32 0.47 0.31
CA LEU A 114 8.90 1.85 0.08
C LEU A 114 9.32 2.29 -1.32
N ILE A 115 8.34 2.77 -2.09
CA ILE A 115 8.55 3.27 -3.46
C ILE A 115 8.37 4.79 -3.46
N ALA A 116 9.31 5.51 -4.06
CA ALA A 116 9.19 6.95 -4.25
C ALA A 116 8.66 7.24 -5.65
N VAL A 117 7.53 7.91 -5.73
CA VAL A 117 6.95 8.36 -6.99
C VAL A 117 7.64 9.65 -7.39
N THR A 118 8.34 9.64 -8.50
CA THR A 118 9.05 10.83 -9.02
C THR A 118 8.10 11.76 -9.74
N GLN A 119 7.29 11.21 -10.65
CA GLN A 119 6.27 11.94 -11.40
C GLN A 119 5.07 11.04 -11.61
N LEU A 120 3.87 11.61 -11.62
CA LEU A 120 2.67 10.89 -11.99
C LEU A 120 2.67 10.62 -13.50
N THR A 121 2.11 9.51 -13.91
CA THR A 121 2.06 9.12 -15.34
C THR A 121 1.27 10.11 -16.18
N SER A 122 0.35 10.86 -15.57
CA SER A 122 -0.45 11.88 -16.24
C SER A 122 0.21 13.27 -16.28
N THR A 123 1.39 13.42 -15.66
CA THR A 123 2.08 14.72 -15.64
C THR A 123 2.47 15.13 -17.04
N ASP A 124 2.18 16.40 -17.38
CA ASP A 124 2.48 17.01 -18.66
C ASP A 124 3.44 18.20 -18.45
N GLN A 125 4.08 18.65 -19.52
CA GLN A 125 5.01 19.78 -19.48
C GLN A 125 4.30 21.13 -19.53
#